data_b43bd495a017450e0c4117a96e9ccdd2
#
_entry.id   b43bd495a017450e0c4117a96e9ccdd2
#
_cell.length_a   1.000
_cell.length_b   1.000
_cell.length_c   1.000
_cell.angle_alpha   90.00
_cell.angle_beta   90.00
_cell.angle_gamma   90.00
#
_symmetry.space_group_name_H-M   'P 1'
#
loop_
_entity.id
_entity.type
_entity.pdbx_description
1 polymer ?
#
loop_
_entity_poly.entity_id
_entity_poly.type
_entity_poly.pdbx_seq_one_letter_code
_entity_poly.pdbx_strand_id
1 'polypeptide(L)'
;FAASTDGRFNDILLPLEWGEVVTEAEDILRTDHQSQILYSLMIDRFNNGNKANDWKLNSPEVLDKVDYQGGDIAGITAKINDGFFTDLGITTIWISPITQNPYDAWGQNVNPDTKFSGYHGYWPIYNTKVDERFGTDEELRTMLATAHDGEMNVILDYVANHLHIDSPVLKEHPDWTTDLYLPDGRKNIGQWDGETRLTTWFDEHIPTLDTRREEVCDPMTDTALYWVRNFDFDGYRHDACKHIPLNYWRMLTH
;
A
#
# COMPACT_ATOMS: atom_id res chain seq x y z
N PHE A 1 -33.12 -2.76 -15.47
CA PHE A 1 -32.56 -1.47 -15.95
C PHE A 1 -33.70 -0.45 -16.01
N ALA A 2 -33.51 0.71 -15.36
CA ALA A 2 -34.39 1.86 -15.51
C ALA A 2 -33.75 2.86 -16.49
N ALA A 3 -34.48 3.25 -17.52
CA ALA A 3 -34.01 4.26 -18.47
C ALA A 3 -34.88 5.51 -18.35
N SER A 4 -34.28 6.69 -18.24
CA SER A 4 -34.98 7.95 -18.32
C SER A 4 -35.08 8.42 -19.76
N THR A 5 -36.06 9.28 -20.04
CA THR A 5 -36.31 9.81 -21.38
C THR A 5 -35.22 10.79 -21.87
N ASP A 6 -34.38 11.29 -20.97
CA ASP A 6 -33.25 12.16 -21.28
C ASP A 6 -31.92 11.39 -21.44
N GLY A 7 -31.93 10.06 -21.29
CA GLY A 7 -30.77 9.19 -21.41
C GLY A 7 -29.75 9.32 -20.27
N ARG A 8 -30.08 10.04 -19.21
CA ARG A 8 -29.25 10.16 -18.00
C ARG A 8 -29.83 9.31 -16.88
N PHE A 9 -29.13 8.28 -16.49
CA PHE A 9 -29.44 7.51 -15.27
C PHE A 9 -28.13 7.04 -14.65
N ASN A 10 -28.13 6.91 -13.34
CA ASN A 10 -27.08 6.23 -12.60
C ASN A 10 -27.53 4.79 -12.41
N ASP A 11 -26.61 3.85 -12.56
CA ASP A 11 -26.85 2.48 -12.14
C ASP A 11 -27.09 2.46 -10.64
N ILE A 12 -28.15 1.78 -10.21
CA ILE A 12 -28.39 1.50 -8.80
C ILE A 12 -27.98 0.05 -8.59
N LEU A 13 -26.92 -0.13 -7.79
CA LEU A 13 -26.51 -1.47 -7.34
C LEU A 13 -27.40 -1.86 -6.17
N LEU A 14 -28.08 -2.99 -6.32
CA LEU A 14 -28.88 -3.59 -5.26
C LEU A 14 -28.22 -4.92 -4.88
N PRO A 15 -27.65 -5.05 -3.68
CA PRO A 15 -27.15 -6.32 -3.21
C PRO A 15 -28.34 -7.29 -3.06
N LEU A 16 -28.17 -8.52 -3.52
CA LEU A 16 -29.16 -9.58 -3.46
C LEU A 16 -28.57 -10.76 -2.70
N GLU A 17 -29.25 -11.21 -1.67
CA GLU A 17 -28.94 -12.44 -0.98
C GLU A 17 -30.14 -13.41 -1.08
N TRP A 18 -29.88 -14.63 -1.53
CA TRP A 18 -30.90 -15.65 -1.75
C TRP A 18 -32.10 -15.19 -2.62
N GLY A 19 -31.89 -14.18 -3.47
CA GLY A 19 -32.93 -13.63 -4.36
C GLY A 19 -33.74 -12.47 -3.78
N GLU A 20 -33.50 -12.11 -2.53
CA GLU A 20 -34.12 -10.95 -1.86
C GLU A 20 -33.18 -9.76 -1.87
N VAL A 21 -33.73 -8.55 -1.91
CA VAL A 21 -32.92 -7.31 -1.84
C VAL A 21 -32.48 -7.09 -0.41
N VAL A 22 -31.17 -6.94 -0.21
CA VAL A 22 -30.62 -6.51 1.08
C VAL A 22 -30.93 -5.03 1.28
N THR A 23 -31.66 -4.69 2.32
CA THR A 23 -32.11 -3.32 2.63
C THR A 23 -31.38 -2.70 3.81
N GLU A 24 -30.83 -3.51 4.68
CA GLU A 24 -30.10 -3.07 5.87
C GLU A 24 -28.60 -3.20 5.62
N ALA A 25 -27.82 -2.17 5.98
CA ALA A 25 -26.37 -2.15 5.74
C ALA A 25 -25.64 -3.27 6.51
N GLU A 26 -26.17 -3.64 7.67
CA GLU A 26 -25.61 -4.69 8.53
C GLU A 26 -25.77 -6.11 7.95
N ASP A 27 -26.66 -6.27 6.97
CA ASP A 27 -26.87 -7.54 6.27
C ASP A 27 -25.97 -7.71 5.04
N ILE A 28 -25.19 -6.69 4.69
CA ILE A 28 -24.25 -6.76 3.57
C ILE A 28 -23.03 -7.58 3.99
N LEU A 29 -22.84 -8.73 3.31
CA LEU A 29 -21.72 -9.60 3.62
C LEU A 29 -20.37 -8.97 3.23
N ARG A 30 -19.35 -9.20 4.03
CA ARG A 30 -17.95 -8.82 3.78
C ARG A 30 -17.44 -9.30 2.40
N THR A 31 -17.99 -10.36 1.88
CA THR A 31 -17.67 -10.95 0.56
C THR A 31 -18.36 -10.26 -0.61
N ASP A 32 -19.29 -9.35 -0.39
CA ASP A 32 -19.90 -8.55 -1.46
C ASP A 32 -18.99 -7.40 -1.88
N HIS A 33 -18.05 -7.68 -2.78
CA HIS A 33 -17.06 -6.72 -3.26
C HIS A 33 -17.66 -5.56 -4.06
N GLN A 34 -18.93 -5.62 -4.46
CA GLN A 34 -19.58 -4.54 -5.21
C GLN A 34 -20.19 -3.47 -4.30
N SER A 35 -20.45 -3.82 -3.05
CA SER A 35 -21.03 -2.94 -2.02
C SER A 35 -19.99 -2.31 -1.10
N GLN A 36 -18.70 -2.46 -1.38
CA GLN A 36 -17.61 -1.99 -0.53
C GLN A 36 -17.53 -0.47 -0.45
N ILE A 37 -17.44 0.06 0.76
CA ILE A 37 -17.12 1.46 1.06
C ILE A 37 -15.73 1.51 1.67
N LEU A 38 -14.78 2.08 0.93
CA LEU A 38 -13.37 2.08 1.29
C LEU A 38 -12.99 3.32 2.10
N TYR A 39 -12.26 3.12 3.20
CA TYR A 39 -11.56 4.16 3.92
C TYR A 39 -10.05 3.97 3.75
N SER A 40 -9.39 4.89 3.04
CA SER A 40 -7.94 4.88 2.89
C SER A 40 -7.29 5.69 4.01
N LEU A 41 -6.31 5.08 4.69
CA LEU A 41 -5.57 5.74 5.75
C LEU A 41 -4.05 5.57 5.59
N MET A 42 -3.31 6.58 6.02
CA MET A 42 -1.87 6.50 6.23
C MET A 42 -1.62 6.19 7.70
N ILE A 43 -1.02 5.03 7.98
CA ILE A 43 -0.86 4.49 9.34
C ILE A 43 -0.23 5.53 10.28
N ASP A 44 0.92 6.07 9.88
CA ASP A 44 1.67 7.06 10.68
C ASP A 44 0.85 8.30 11.08
N ARG A 45 -0.18 8.63 10.29
CA ARG A 45 -0.99 9.86 10.44
C ARG A 45 -2.36 9.63 11.05
N PHE A 46 -2.75 8.37 11.24
CA PHE A 46 -4.13 8.06 11.58
C PHE A 46 -4.39 8.11 13.09
N ASN A 47 -3.79 7.21 13.85
CA ASN A 47 -3.96 7.15 15.30
C ASN A 47 -2.78 6.46 15.97
N ASN A 48 -2.28 7.03 17.06
CA ASN A 48 -1.19 6.46 17.87
C ASN A 48 -1.80 5.64 19.01
N GLY A 49 -1.70 4.32 18.91
CA GLY A 49 -2.20 3.37 19.92
C GLY A 49 -1.12 2.87 20.87
N ASN A 50 0.15 2.88 20.44
CA ASN A 50 1.28 2.36 21.21
C ASN A 50 2.46 3.34 21.18
N LYS A 51 2.55 4.19 22.20
CA LYS A 51 3.63 5.18 22.31
C LYS A 51 5.03 4.57 22.52
N ALA A 52 5.14 3.26 22.75
CA ALA A 52 6.42 2.62 22.97
C ALA A 52 7.20 2.40 21.65
N ASN A 53 6.52 2.40 20.50
CA ASN A 53 7.11 2.32 19.17
C ASN A 53 7.28 3.69 18.49
N ASP A 54 6.91 4.77 19.17
CA ASP A 54 7.10 6.14 18.66
C ASP A 54 8.57 6.36 18.29
N TRP A 55 8.80 6.80 17.08
CA TRP A 55 10.11 7.11 16.60
C TRP A 55 10.08 8.33 15.68
N LYS A 56 11.09 9.15 15.77
CA LYS A 56 11.34 10.27 14.85
C LYS A 56 12.77 10.24 14.38
N LEU A 57 12.98 10.59 13.13
CA LEU A 57 14.32 10.74 12.59
C LEU A 57 15.05 11.92 13.27
N ASN A 58 14.32 12.99 13.59
CA ASN A 58 14.87 14.19 14.23
C ASN A 58 16.08 14.79 13.46
N SER A 59 16.11 14.66 12.15
CA SER A 59 17.15 15.19 11.31
C SER A 59 16.91 16.69 11.04
N PRO A 60 17.97 17.55 11.04
CA PRO A 60 17.83 18.94 10.66
C PRO A 60 17.43 19.15 9.19
N GLU A 61 17.58 18.10 8.35
CA GLU A 61 17.19 18.11 6.94
C GLU A 61 15.71 17.75 6.72
N VAL A 62 14.98 17.34 7.78
CA VAL A 62 13.59 16.86 7.70
C VAL A 62 12.69 17.74 8.54
N LEU A 63 11.74 18.41 7.91
CA LEU A 63 10.71 19.17 8.64
C LEU A 63 9.81 18.23 9.44
N ASP A 64 9.42 18.62 10.63
CA ASP A 64 8.60 17.81 11.54
C ASP A 64 7.34 17.23 10.87
N LYS A 65 6.68 17.99 10.01
CA LYS A 65 5.47 17.55 9.28
C LYS A 65 5.69 16.43 8.27
N VAL A 66 6.93 16.16 7.87
CA VAL A 66 7.33 15.09 6.95
C VAL A 66 8.27 14.07 7.62
N ASP A 67 8.28 14.07 8.95
CA ASP A 67 8.82 13.02 9.79
C ASP A 67 7.70 12.16 10.38
N TYR A 68 8.03 11.04 11.01
CA TYR A 68 7.06 10.17 11.68
C TYR A 68 6.26 10.93 12.76
N GLN A 69 4.96 10.64 12.87
CA GLN A 69 4.06 11.22 13.86
C GLN A 69 3.52 10.18 14.86
N GLY A 70 3.89 8.91 14.70
CA GLY A 70 3.64 7.84 15.66
C GLY A 70 2.30 7.12 15.51
N GLY A 71 1.56 7.34 14.42
CA GLY A 71 0.41 6.47 14.11
C GLY A 71 0.87 5.04 13.83
N ASP A 72 0.08 4.05 14.29
CA ASP A 72 0.47 2.66 14.31
C ASP A 72 -0.71 1.67 14.12
N ILE A 73 -0.40 0.38 13.98
CA ILE A 73 -1.38 -0.70 13.81
C ILE A 73 -2.27 -0.85 15.06
N ALA A 74 -1.71 -0.66 16.26
CA ALA A 74 -2.49 -0.68 17.50
C ALA A 74 -3.51 0.45 17.54
N GLY A 75 -3.17 1.60 16.98
CA GLY A 75 -4.09 2.74 16.84
C GLY A 75 -5.23 2.44 15.87
N ILE A 76 -4.98 1.71 14.77
CA ILE A 76 -6.04 1.26 13.87
C ILE A 76 -6.97 0.30 14.61
N THR A 77 -6.42 -0.69 15.33
CA THR A 77 -7.19 -1.64 16.14
C THR A 77 -8.08 -0.93 17.15
N ALA A 78 -7.55 0.09 17.83
CA ALA A 78 -8.33 0.91 18.77
C ALA A 78 -9.52 1.60 18.08
N LYS A 79 -9.33 2.10 16.84
CA LYS A 79 -10.39 2.77 16.06
C LYS A 79 -11.43 1.81 15.49
N ILE A 80 -11.07 0.57 15.23
CA ILE A 80 -12.04 -0.48 14.88
C ILE A 80 -12.92 -0.76 16.13
N ASN A 81 -12.30 -0.97 17.28
CA ASN A 81 -12.99 -1.30 18.53
C ASN A 81 -13.89 -0.16 19.07
N ASP A 82 -13.56 1.10 18.81
CA ASP A 82 -14.37 2.22 19.27
C ASP A 82 -15.55 2.58 18.33
N GLY A 83 -15.70 1.81 17.24
CA GLY A 83 -16.81 1.99 16.30
C GLY A 83 -16.59 3.07 15.24
N PHE A 84 -15.41 3.70 15.17
CA PHE A 84 -15.14 4.80 14.23
C PHE A 84 -15.48 4.45 12.78
N PHE A 85 -15.08 3.27 12.31
CA PHE A 85 -15.33 2.85 10.93
C PHE A 85 -16.80 2.44 10.72
N THR A 86 -17.39 1.74 11.68
CA THR A 86 -18.79 1.29 11.64
C THR A 86 -19.74 2.49 11.61
N ASP A 87 -19.49 3.49 12.44
CA ASP A 87 -20.31 4.73 12.51
C ASP A 87 -20.26 5.51 11.17
N LEU A 88 -19.19 5.35 10.39
CA LEU A 88 -19.05 5.93 9.06
C LEU A 88 -19.60 5.03 7.93
N GLY A 89 -20.07 3.81 8.24
CA GLY A 89 -20.52 2.84 7.26
C GLY A 89 -19.39 2.24 6.39
N ILE A 90 -18.16 2.19 6.93
CA ILE A 90 -16.99 1.67 6.21
C ILE A 90 -17.01 0.14 6.27
N THR A 91 -16.82 -0.50 5.12
CA THR A 91 -16.77 -1.96 4.99
C THR A 91 -15.39 -2.47 4.58
N THR A 92 -14.49 -1.59 4.17
CA THR A 92 -13.12 -1.95 3.78
C THR A 92 -12.12 -0.89 4.22
N ILE A 93 -11.09 -1.31 4.93
CA ILE A 93 -9.98 -0.44 5.33
C ILE A 93 -8.80 -0.66 4.37
N TRP A 94 -8.35 0.40 3.69
CA TRP A 94 -7.12 0.39 2.91
C TRP A 94 -6.01 1.06 3.74
N ILE A 95 -5.05 0.26 4.20
CA ILE A 95 -3.91 0.75 4.96
C ILE A 95 -2.72 1.04 4.03
N SER A 96 -1.97 2.11 4.33
CA SER A 96 -0.71 2.42 3.64
C SER A 96 0.31 1.28 3.80
N PRO A 97 1.40 1.23 3.00
CA PRO A 97 2.37 0.13 3.09
C PRO A 97 2.95 -0.01 4.49
N ILE A 98 3.05 -1.25 4.97
CA ILE A 98 3.52 -1.60 6.33
C ILE A 98 4.95 -2.13 6.35
N THR A 99 5.58 -2.26 5.19
CA THR A 99 6.92 -2.86 5.05
C THR A 99 8.00 -1.95 5.61
N GLN A 100 9.09 -2.55 6.09
CA GLN A 100 10.22 -1.84 6.70
C GLN A 100 10.80 -0.79 5.75
N ASN A 101 10.80 0.46 6.18
CA ASN A 101 11.35 1.62 5.48
C ASN A 101 12.71 2.06 6.07
N PRO A 102 13.49 2.93 5.38
CA PRO A 102 14.79 3.38 5.84
C PRO A 102 14.70 4.18 7.16
N TYR A 103 15.83 4.23 7.86
CA TYR A 103 16.01 5.04 9.08
C TYR A 103 16.64 6.40 8.81
N ASP A 104 17.00 6.70 7.55
CA ASP A 104 17.63 7.93 7.13
C ASP A 104 16.66 8.82 6.34
N ALA A 105 17.08 10.07 6.11
CA ALA A 105 16.35 11.05 5.31
C ALA A 105 16.66 10.89 3.82
N TRP A 106 15.61 10.76 3.01
CA TRP A 106 15.71 10.58 1.56
C TRP A 106 14.79 11.52 0.79
N GLY A 107 14.96 11.52 -0.53
CA GLY A 107 14.24 12.43 -1.41
C GLY A 107 14.59 13.89 -1.16
N GLN A 108 14.11 14.77 -2.01
CA GLN A 108 14.34 16.20 -1.86
C GLN A 108 13.15 16.99 -2.38
N ASN A 109 12.58 17.83 -1.53
CA ASN A 109 11.63 18.84 -1.95
C ASN A 109 12.31 20.21 -1.89
N VAL A 110 12.10 21.03 -2.90
CA VAL A 110 12.81 22.31 -3.05
C VAL A 110 12.09 23.46 -2.33
N ASN A 111 10.77 23.39 -2.22
CA ASN A 111 10.00 24.45 -1.58
C ASN A 111 8.77 23.89 -0.82
N PRO A 112 8.80 23.81 0.50
CA PRO A 112 9.96 24.11 1.37
C PRO A 112 11.13 23.13 1.15
N ASP A 113 12.35 23.58 1.41
CA ASP A 113 13.54 22.72 1.34
C ASP A 113 13.51 21.70 2.48
N THR A 114 13.38 20.42 2.13
CA THR A 114 13.31 19.32 3.08
C THR A 114 13.53 17.97 2.40
N LYS A 115 14.16 17.06 3.12
CA LYS A 115 14.05 15.63 2.86
C LYS A 115 12.85 15.04 3.62
N PHE A 116 12.64 13.76 3.49
CA PHE A 116 11.54 13.01 4.11
C PHE A 116 12.08 11.82 4.89
N SER A 117 11.43 11.45 5.97
CA SER A 117 11.55 10.11 6.55
C SER A 117 10.64 9.12 5.78
N GLY A 118 10.78 7.82 6.04
CA GLY A 118 9.97 6.78 5.39
C GLY A 118 8.54 6.62 5.94
N TYR A 119 8.00 7.62 6.64
CA TYR A 119 6.72 7.57 7.35
C TYR A 119 5.51 7.12 6.52
N HIS A 120 5.60 7.30 5.21
CA HIS A 120 4.52 6.97 4.27
C HIS A 120 4.52 5.49 3.83
N GLY A 121 5.60 4.73 4.09
CA GLY A 121 5.69 3.31 3.78
C GLY A 121 6.16 2.95 2.36
N TYR A 122 6.31 3.92 1.46
CA TYR A 122 6.57 3.65 0.03
C TYR A 122 8.05 3.42 -0.34
N TRP A 123 8.95 3.24 0.62
CA TRP A 123 10.37 2.98 0.37
C TRP A 123 10.83 1.66 0.98
N PRO A 124 10.29 0.51 0.54
CA PRO A 124 10.54 -0.77 1.19
C PRO A 124 12.01 -1.18 1.10
N ILE A 125 12.62 -1.47 2.25
CA ILE A 125 13.91 -2.15 2.36
C ILE A 125 13.69 -3.65 2.39
N TYR A 126 12.70 -4.12 3.15
CA TYR A 126 12.28 -5.51 3.24
C TYR A 126 10.80 -5.63 2.90
N ASN A 127 10.46 -6.47 1.92
CA ASN A 127 9.09 -6.61 1.44
C ASN A 127 8.21 -7.55 2.29
N THR A 128 8.81 -8.29 3.23
CA THR A 128 8.14 -9.31 4.05
C THR A 128 8.28 -9.08 5.55
N LYS A 129 8.71 -7.88 5.96
CA LYS A 129 8.89 -7.50 7.36
C LYS A 129 8.03 -6.28 7.67
N VAL A 130 7.22 -6.37 8.72
CA VAL A 130 6.49 -5.19 9.25
C VAL A 130 7.50 -4.16 9.77
N ASP A 131 7.28 -2.90 9.48
CA ASP A 131 8.07 -1.80 10.03
C ASP A 131 7.77 -1.69 11.54
N GLU A 132 8.81 -1.82 12.37
CA GLU A 132 8.67 -1.81 13.82
C GLU A 132 8.10 -0.49 14.38
N ARG A 133 8.17 0.59 13.60
CA ARG A 133 7.55 1.89 13.93
C ARG A 133 6.03 1.88 13.73
N PHE A 134 5.52 0.95 12.94
CA PHE A 134 4.08 0.74 12.75
C PHE A 134 3.53 -0.39 13.63
N GLY A 135 4.37 -1.29 14.10
CA GLY A 135 3.96 -2.37 14.99
C GLY A 135 4.68 -3.69 14.76
N THR A 136 4.08 -4.74 15.28
CA THR A 136 4.57 -6.12 15.22
C THR A 136 3.65 -6.99 14.37
N ASP A 137 4.14 -8.18 13.98
CA ASP A 137 3.33 -9.20 13.32
C ASP A 137 2.10 -9.61 14.15
N GLU A 138 2.22 -9.64 15.48
CA GLU A 138 1.10 -9.98 16.37
C GLU A 138 0.04 -8.88 16.42
N GLU A 139 0.46 -7.61 16.48
CA GLU A 139 -0.45 -6.47 16.41
C GLU A 139 -1.18 -6.44 15.04
N LEU A 140 -0.47 -6.79 13.95
CA LEU A 140 -1.07 -6.89 12.62
C LEU A 140 -2.14 -7.99 12.57
N ARG A 141 -1.85 -9.21 13.10
CA ARG A 141 -2.83 -10.30 13.18
C ARG A 141 -4.04 -9.91 14.02
N THR A 142 -3.81 -9.23 15.14
CA THR A 142 -4.88 -8.75 16.00
C THR A 142 -5.76 -7.73 15.28
N MET A 143 -5.17 -6.80 14.56
CA MET A 143 -5.91 -5.78 13.79
C MET A 143 -6.79 -6.43 12.72
N LEU A 144 -6.23 -7.38 11.94
CA LEU A 144 -6.97 -8.11 10.90
C LEU A 144 -8.14 -8.90 11.49
N ALA A 145 -7.89 -9.68 12.56
CA ALA A 145 -8.94 -10.42 13.23
C ALA A 145 -10.06 -9.51 13.77
N THR A 146 -9.68 -8.37 14.37
CA THR A 146 -10.65 -7.39 14.91
C THR A 146 -11.49 -6.76 13.79
N ALA A 147 -10.88 -6.49 12.62
CA ALA A 147 -11.62 -5.98 11.47
C ALA A 147 -12.62 -7.04 10.93
N HIS A 148 -12.17 -8.28 10.81
CA HIS A 148 -13.03 -9.38 10.35
C HIS A 148 -14.17 -9.70 11.30
N ASP A 149 -13.93 -9.66 12.62
CA ASP A 149 -14.98 -9.80 13.64
C ASP A 149 -16.03 -8.68 13.54
N GLY A 150 -15.65 -7.51 13.03
CA GLY A 150 -16.52 -6.39 12.72
C GLY A 150 -17.05 -6.35 11.28
N GLU A 151 -16.99 -7.47 10.54
CA GLU A 151 -17.44 -7.60 9.14
C GLU A 151 -16.76 -6.61 8.18
N MET A 152 -15.54 -6.17 8.48
CA MET A 152 -14.75 -5.28 7.63
C MET A 152 -13.61 -6.04 6.92
N ASN A 153 -13.37 -5.70 5.66
CA ASN A 153 -12.19 -6.14 4.92
C ASN A 153 -11.00 -5.23 5.20
N VAL A 154 -9.79 -5.77 5.05
CA VAL A 154 -8.56 -5.00 5.08
C VAL A 154 -7.73 -5.30 3.84
N ILE A 155 -7.45 -4.26 3.04
CA ILE A 155 -6.55 -4.35 1.89
C ILE A 155 -5.23 -3.64 2.17
N LEU A 156 -4.14 -4.28 1.76
CA LEU A 156 -2.79 -3.76 1.93
C LEU A 156 -2.37 -2.94 0.72
N ASP A 157 -1.88 -1.72 0.96
CA ASP A 157 -1.13 -1.00 -0.08
C ASP A 157 0.24 -1.66 -0.24
N TYR A 158 0.53 -2.17 -1.42
CA TYR A 158 1.75 -2.93 -1.68
C TYR A 158 2.62 -2.29 -2.76
N VAL A 159 3.91 -2.13 -2.45
CA VAL A 159 4.90 -1.57 -3.36
C VAL A 159 5.62 -2.70 -4.08
N ALA A 160 5.29 -2.92 -5.35
CA ALA A 160 5.90 -3.95 -6.20
C ALA A 160 6.86 -3.39 -7.25
N ASN A 161 6.77 -2.10 -7.57
CA ASN A 161 7.53 -1.49 -8.67
C ASN A 161 9.01 -1.31 -8.34
N HIS A 162 9.36 -1.03 -7.08
CA HIS A 162 10.72 -0.66 -6.68
C HIS A 162 11.04 -1.11 -5.25
N LEU A 163 12.33 -1.09 -4.94
CA LEU A 163 12.85 -1.24 -3.59
C LEU A 163 13.71 -0.03 -3.25
N HIS A 164 13.90 0.22 -1.96
CA HIS A 164 14.89 1.20 -1.52
C HIS A 164 16.32 0.71 -1.83
N ILE A 165 17.22 1.61 -2.16
CA ILE A 165 18.63 1.30 -2.52
C ILE A 165 19.37 0.51 -1.43
N ASP A 166 18.96 0.64 -0.17
CA ASP A 166 19.53 -0.10 0.96
C ASP A 166 18.97 -1.52 1.10
N SER A 167 18.04 -1.94 0.26
CA SER A 167 17.48 -3.29 0.31
C SER A 167 18.58 -4.35 0.14
N PRO A 168 18.62 -5.38 1.01
CA PRO A 168 19.52 -6.52 0.83
C PRO A 168 19.34 -7.21 -0.52
N VAL A 169 18.12 -7.28 -1.05
CA VAL A 169 17.81 -7.86 -2.36
C VAL A 169 18.61 -7.15 -3.46
N LEU A 170 18.67 -5.83 -3.44
CA LEU A 170 19.43 -5.06 -4.43
C LEU A 170 20.94 -5.16 -4.23
N LYS A 171 21.42 -5.44 -3.00
CA LYS A 171 22.83 -5.71 -2.74
C LYS A 171 23.26 -7.07 -3.26
N GLU A 172 22.39 -8.07 -3.18
CA GLU A 172 22.61 -9.42 -3.71
C GLU A 172 22.41 -9.49 -5.21
N HIS A 173 21.45 -8.74 -5.75
CA HIS A 173 21.05 -8.72 -7.15
C HIS A 173 21.03 -7.29 -7.72
N PRO A 174 22.19 -6.64 -7.86
CA PRO A 174 22.24 -5.25 -8.36
C PRO A 174 21.78 -5.13 -9.82
N ASP A 175 21.73 -6.23 -10.55
CA ASP A 175 21.26 -6.35 -11.94
C ASP A 175 19.74 -6.51 -12.06
N TRP A 176 19.00 -6.57 -10.93
CA TRP A 176 17.54 -6.71 -10.95
C TRP A 176 16.80 -5.39 -11.20
N THR A 177 17.53 -4.28 -11.21
CA THR A 177 16.95 -2.97 -11.51
C THR A 177 17.04 -2.64 -13.00
N THR A 178 16.16 -1.75 -13.43
CA THR A 178 16.27 -1.12 -14.75
C THR A 178 17.41 -0.10 -14.76
N ASP A 179 17.85 0.30 -15.97
CA ASP A 179 18.93 1.27 -16.12
C ASP A 179 18.52 2.67 -15.68
N LEU A 180 19.36 3.29 -14.83
CA LEU A 180 19.19 4.68 -14.41
C LEU A 180 19.44 5.68 -15.57
N TYR A 181 20.22 5.29 -16.57
CA TYR A 181 20.53 6.16 -17.71
C TYR A 181 19.97 5.59 -19.00
N LEU A 182 19.29 6.44 -19.76
CA LEU A 182 18.84 6.12 -21.11
C LEU A 182 20.02 6.09 -22.09
N PRO A 183 19.89 5.45 -23.28
CA PRO A 183 20.94 5.39 -24.27
C PRO A 183 21.49 6.74 -24.74
N ASP A 184 20.70 7.81 -24.58
CA ASP A 184 21.10 9.17 -24.91
C ASP A 184 21.81 9.89 -23.74
N GLY A 185 22.05 9.23 -22.61
CA GLY A 185 22.74 9.72 -21.43
C GLY A 185 21.86 10.50 -20.44
N ARG A 186 20.58 10.71 -20.72
CA ARG A 186 19.65 11.31 -19.75
C ARG A 186 19.29 10.33 -18.63
N LYS A 187 19.03 10.85 -17.43
CA LYS A 187 18.48 10.01 -16.35
C LYS A 187 17.06 9.53 -16.70
N ASN A 188 16.82 8.26 -16.48
CA ASN A 188 15.53 7.61 -16.64
C ASN A 188 14.69 7.78 -15.35
N ILE A 189 14.48 9.02 -14.92
CA ILE A 189 13.69 9.36 -13.74
C ILE A 189 12.48 10.19 -14.18
N GLY A 190 11.30 9.86 -13.66
CA GLY A 190 10.09 10.64 -13.91
C GLY A 190 9.58 10.57 -15.35
N GLN A 191 9.96 9.55 -16.10
CA GLN A 191 9.51 9.33 -17.48
C GLN A 191 8.19 8.51 -17.47
N TRP A 192 7.13 9.15 -17.00
CA TRP A 192 5.87 8.49 -16.62
C TRP A 192 5.06 7.87 -17.76
N ASP A 193 5.36 8.25 -19.00
CA ASP A 193 4.60 7.86 -20.18
C ASP A 193 5.49 7.29 -21.30
N GLY A 194 4.88 6.75 -22.34
CA GLY A 194 5.58 6.21 -23.49
C GLY A 194 6.33 4.89 -23.22
N GLU A 195 7.41 4.68 -23.96
CA GLU A 195 8.16 3.43 -23.93
C GLU A 195 8.91 3.18 -22.62
N THR A 196 9.30 4.25 -21.92
CA THR A 196 10.06 4.20 -20.68
C THR A 196 9.20 4.00 -19.43
N ARG A 197 7.87 4.04 -19.54
CA ARG A 197 6.97 3.93 -18.37
C ARG A 197 7.16 2.67 -17.53
N LEU A 198 7.69 1.59 -18.11
CA LEU A 198 7.96 0.31 -17.41
C LEU A 198 9.40 0.20 -16.89
N THR A 199 10.21 1.23 -17.06
CA THR A 199 11.63 1.20 -16.69
C THR A 199 12.05 2.45 -15.93
N THR A 200 11.21 3.49 -15.87
CA THR A 200 11.55 4.75 -15.22
C THR A 200 11.65 4.60 -13.71
N TRP A 201 12.67 5.18 -13.12
CA TRP A 201 12.80 5.29 -11.68
C TRP A 201 11.94 6.47 -11.18
N PHE A 202 11.46 6.35 -9.95
CA PHE A 202 10.69 7.42 -9.32
C PHE A 202 11.62 8.42 -8.64
N ASP A 203 12.72 7.93 -8.07
CA ASP A 203 13.85 8.72 -7.55
C ASP A 203 15.11 7.84 -7.53
N GLU A 204 16.29 8.46 -7.33
CA GLU A 204 17.57 7.74 -7.32
C GLU A 204 17.69 6.72 -6.17
N HIS A 205 17.02 6.95 -5.05
CA HIS A 205 17.04 6.06 -3.89
C HIS A 205 16.01 4.92 -3.96
N ILE A 206 15.13 4.91 -4.98
CA ILE A 206 14.11 3.88 -5.19
C ILE A 206 14.15 3.33 -6.62
N PRO A 207 15.22 2.56 -6.94
CA PRO A 207 15.41 1.93 -8.24
C PRO A 207 14.26 1.01 -8.62
N THR A 208 13.76 1.17 -9.84
CA THR A 208 12.69 0.34 -10.39
C THR A 208 13.21 -1.07 -10.70
N LEU A 209 12.49 -2.08 -10.24
CA LEU A 209 12.76 -3.49 -10.52
C LEU A 209 12.40 -3.83 -11.97
N ASP A 210 13.26 -4.58 -12.65
CA ASP A 210 12.97 -5.06 -14.01
C ASP A 210 12.10 -6.33 -14.00
N THR A 211 10.87 -6.19 -13.53
CA THR A 211 9.89 -7.28 -13.46
C THR A 211 9.38 -7.75 -14.84
N ARG A 212 9.96 -7.25 -15.95
CA ARG A 212 9.79 -7.83 -17.29
C ARG A 212 10.56 -9.14 -17.40
N ARG A 213 11.62 -9.31 -16.61
CA ARG A 213 12.45 -10.51 -16.50
C ARG A 213 11.83 -11.48 -15.52
N GLU A 214 11.73 -12.77 -15.91
CA GLU A 214 11.09 -13.79 -15.08
C GLU A 214 11.84 -14.01 -13.77
N GLU A 215 13.17 -14.03 -13.80
CA GLU A 215 14.03 -14.21 -12.62
C GLU A 215 13.91 -13.07 -11.59
N VAL A 216 13.36 -11.92 -11.97
CA VAL A 216 13.02 -10.81 -11.06
C VAL A 216 11.55 -10.89 -10.66
N CYS A 217 10.68 -11.16 -11.63
CA CYS A 217 9.24 -11.16 -11.44
C CYS A 217 8.78 -12.27 -10.48
N ASP A 218 9.30 -13.48 -10.63
CA ASP A 218 8.90 -14.66 -9.86
C ASP A 218 9.13 -14.47 -8.34
N PRO A 219 10.36 -14.20 -7.84
CA PRO A 219 10.55 -13.95 -6.42
C PRO A 219 9.81 -12.70 -5.91
N MET A 220 9.58 -11.68 -6.74
CA MET A 220 8.85 -10.50 -6.32
C MET A 220 7.34 -10.73 -6.21
N THR A 221 6.77 -11.62 -7.01
CA THR A 221 5.38 -12.07 -6.83
C THR A 221 5.24 -12.94 -5.59
N ASP A 222 6.21 -13.79 -5.28
CA ASP A 222 6.21 -14.57 -4.03
C ASP A 222 6.27 -13.69 -2.78
N THR A 223 7.03 -12.57 -2.82
CA THR A 223 7.04 -11.60 -1.70
C THR A 223 5.70 -10.88 -1.56
N ALA A 224 4.97 -10.62 -2.66
CA ALA A 224 3.61 -10.10 -2.57
C ALA A 224 2.68 -11.14 -1.94
N LEU A 225 2.70 -12.38 -2.42
CA LEU A 225 1.87 -13.47 -1.90
C LEU A 225 2.18 -13.83 -0.44
N TYR A 226 3.36 -13.46 0.08
CA TYR A 226 3.73 -13.66 1.48
C TYR A 226 2.66 -13.09 2.44
N TRP A 227 2.12 -11.92 2.16
CA TRP A 227 1.18 -11.24 3.04
C TRP A 227 -0.18 -11.93 3.11
N VAL A 228 -0.73 -12.39 1.98
CA VAL A 228 -2.00 -13.14 1.98
C VAL A 228 -1.84 -14.59 2.43
N ARG A 229 -0.63 -15.17 2.33
CA ARG A 229 -0.35 -16.53 2.83
C ARG A 229 -0.10 -16.59 4.33
N ASN A 230 0.45 -15.52 4.93
CA ASN A 230 0.88 -15.49 6.32
C ASN A 230 0.01 -14.59 7.21
N PHE A 231 -0.74 -13.70 6.59
CA PHE A 231 -1.68 -12.79 7.24
C PHE A 231 -2.99 -12.80 6.45
N ASP A 232 -4.08 -12.59 7.12
CA ASP A 232 -5.43 -12.72 6.55
C ASP A 232 -5.90 -11.43 5.89
N PHE A 233 -5.10 -10.88 4.97
CA PHE A 233 -5.51 -9.74 4.15
C PHE A 233 -6.51 -10.16 3.08
N ASP A 234 -7.53 -9.35 2.85
CA ASP A 234 -8.57 -9.59 1.84
C ASP A 234 -8.15 -9.22 0.42
N GLY A 235 -7.04 -8.52 0.27
CA GLY A 235 -6.49 -8.16 -1.03
C GLY A 235 -5.47 -7.04 -0.97
N TYR A 236 -5.21 -6.48 -2.14
CA TYR A 236 -4.21 -5.43 -2.32
C TYR A 236 -4.75 -4.20 -3.04
N ARG A 237 -4.21 -3.07 -2.69
CA ARG A 237 -4.02 -1.95 -3.61
C ARG A 237 -2.55 -1.95 -4.01
N HIS A 238 -2.23 -2.21 -5.25
CA HIS A 238 -0.86 -2.10 -5.72
C HIS A 238 -0.52 -0.66 -6.10
N ASP A 239 0.58 -0.16 -5.51
CA ASP A 239 1.16 1.10 -5.91
C ASP A 239 1.75 1.02 -7.33
N ALA A 240 1.84 2.16 -8.02
CA ALA A 240 2.51 2.29 -9.30
C ALA A 240 2.08 1.29 -10.40
N CYS A 241 0.87 0.76 -10.37
CA CYS A 241 0.41 -0.32 -11.27
C CYS A 241 0.59 0.00 -12.77
N LYS A 242 0.54 1.28 -13.16
CA LYS A 242 0.83 1.75 -14.53
C LYS A 242 2.24 1.39 -14.99
N HIS A 243 3.20 1.28 -14.06
CA HIS A 243 4.62 1.08 -14.30
C HIS A 243 5.06 -0.39 -14.18
N ILE A 244 4.13 -1.28 -13.85
CA ILE A 244 4.38 -2.72 -13.68
C ILE A 244 3.92 -3.46 -14.93
N PRO A 245 4.76 -4.33 -15.53
CA PRO A 245 4.43 -5.05 -16.75
C PRO A 245 3.38 -6.15 -16.52
N LEU A 246 2.68 -6.53 -17.60
CA LEU A 246 1.56 -7.47 -17.55
C LEU A 246 1.95 -8.87 -17.05
N ASN A 247 3.19 -9.31 -17.28
CA ASN A 247 3.66 -10.61 -16.80
C ASN A 247 3.62 -10.70 -15.25
N TYR A 248 3.97 -9.63 -14.52
CA TYR A 248 3.84 -9.59 -13.08
C TYR A 248 2.40 -9.90 -12.62
N TRP A 249 1.42 -9.24 -13.22
CA TRP A 249 0.01 -9.44 -12.86
C TRP A 249 -0.47 -10.86 -13.14
N ARG A 250 -0.01 -11.45 -14.26
CA ARG A 250 -0.33 -12.84 -14.59
C ARG A 250 0.29 -13.83 -13.61
N MET A 251 1.53 -13.61 -13.19
CA MET A 251 2.18 -14.47 -12.21
C MET A 251 1.55 -14.34 -10.83
N LEU A 252 1.18 -13.13 -10.42
CA LEU A 252 0.54 -12.88 -9.12
C LEU A 252 -0.84 -13.55 -9.00
N THR A 253 -1.58 -13.71 -10.10
CA THR A 253 -2.97 -14.20 -10.11
C THR A 253 -3.11 -15.66 -10.53
N HIS A 254 -2.02 -16.37 -10.76
CA HIS A 254 -1.97 -17.82 -11.04
C HIS A 254 -1.58 -18.62 -9.81
#